data_c248812b99a4d2d90602368178825cae
#
_entry.id   c248812b99a4d2d90602368178825cae
#
_cell.length_a   1.000
_cell.length_b   1.000
_cell.length_c   1.000
_cell.angle_alpha   90.00
_cell.angle_beta   90.00
_cell.angle_gamma   90.00
#
_symmetry.space_group_name_H-M   'P 1'
#
loop_
_entity.id
_entity.type
_entity.pdbx_description
1 polymer ?
#
loop_
_entity_poly.entity_id
_entity_poly.type
_entity_poly.pdbx_seq_one_letter_code
_entity_poly.pdbx_strand_id
1 'polypeptide(L)'
;MATSLTIPLTQKAVILEAHNAPFVVKTDHPVKQPSELAPGECLIKLEYSGVCHSDLHVRNADWARKSKLPLIGGHEGIGRVVAIGAHSGSTVKIGDRVGVKWIGNVCGQYVMSYPFNNDNLFSILFQM
;
A
#
# COMPACT_ATOMS: atom_id res chain seq x y z
N MET A 1 -12.41 15.18 21.95
CA MET A 1 -13.41 14.65 20.99
C MET A 1 -12.64 13.97 19.87
N ALA A 2 -12.74 12.66 19.75
CA ALA A 2 -12.10 11.93 18.66
C ALA A 2 -12.86 12.23 17.38
N THR A 3 -12.26 12.95 16.46
CA THR A 3 -12.80 13.15 15.11
C THR A 3 -12.86 11.79 14.44
N SER A 4 -14.06 11.24 14.27
CA SER A 4 -14.29 10.04 13.48
C SER A 4 -13.81 10.33 12.05
N LEU A 5 -12.66 9.81 11.68
CA LEU A 5 -12.16 9.89 10.32
C LEU A 5 -13.04 9.00 9.43
N THR A 6 -13.92 9.64 8.66
CA THR A 6 -14.70 8.92 7.65
C THR A 6 -13.76 8.46 6.54
N ILE A 7 -13.67 7.15 6.33
CA ILE A 7 -12.90 6.55 5.24
C ILE A 7 -13.76 6.61 3.98
N PRO A 8 -13.30 7.27 2.90
CA PRO A 8 -14.06 7.36 1.66
C PRO A 8 -14.13 6.00 0.95
N LEU A 9 -15.11 5.83 0.07
CA LEU A 9 -15.25 4.63 -0.75
C LEU A 9 -14.27 4.62 -1.94
N THR A 10 -13.86 5.80 -2.39
CA THR A 10 -12.96 5.96 -3.53
C THR A 10 -11.85 6.96 -3.24
N GLN A 11 -10.77 6.89 -3.99
CA GLN A 11 -9.60 7.74 -3.88
C GLN A 11 -9.05 8.12 -5.24
N LYS A 12 -8.22 9.15 -5.27
CA LYS A 12 -7.35 9.43 -6.40
C LYS A 12 -6.11 8.53 -6.30
N ALA A 13 -5.76 7.86 -7.39
CA ALA A 13 -4.60 6.98 -7.45
C ALA A 13 -3.87 7.11 -8.79
N VAL A 14 -2.55 6.88 -8.76
CA VAL A 14 -1.70 6.78 -9.96
C VAL A 14 -1.47 5.30 -10.24
N ILE A 15 -1.98 4.80 -11.36
CA ILE A 15 -2.05 3.38 -11.67
C ILE A 15 -1.24 3.04 -12.90
N LEU A 16 -0.48 1.96 -12.84
CA LEU A 16 0.13 1.31 -13.98
C LEU A 16 -0.80 0.19 -14.44
N GLU A 17 -1.39 0.35 -15.63
CA GLU A 17 -2.33 -0.64 -16.19
C GLU A 17 -1.62 -1.71 -17.04
N ALA A 18 -0.52 -1.33 -17.70
CA ALA A 18 0.31 -2.24 -18.50
C ALA A 18 1.79 -1.87 -18.37
N HIS A 19 2.67 -2.87 -18.44
CA HIS A 19 4.12 -2.61 -18.51
C HIS A 19 4.45 -1.79 -19.76
N ASN A 20 5.45 -0.93 -19.65
CA ASN A 20 5.87 0.01 -20.70
C ASN A 20 4.82 1.07 -21.10
N ALA A 21 3.68 1.10 -20.41
CA ALA A 21 2.66 2.15 -20.60
C ALA A 21 2.92 3.35 -19.67
N PRO A 22 2.33 4.52 -19.95
CA PRO A 22 2.33 5.62 -18.99
C PRO A 22 1.48 5.27 -17.75
N PHE A 23 1.83 5.88 -16.62
CA PHE A 23 0.95 5.89 -15.46
C PHE A 23 -0.30 6.72 -15.74
N VAL A 24 -1.45 6.25 -15.25
CA VAL A 24 -2.74 6.91 -15.42
C VAL A 24 -3.27 7.38 -14.06
N VAL A 25 -3.75 8.61 -14.00
CA VAL A 25 -4.43 9.12 -12.80
C VAL A 25 -5.89 8.73 -12.85
N LYS A 26 -6.38 7.97 -11.86
CA LYS A 26 -7.79 7.67 -11.65
C LYS A 26 -8.30 8.39 -10.41
N THR A 27 -9.51 8.90 -10.45
CA THR A 27 -10.12 9.66 -9.36
C THR A 27 -11.16 8.87 -8.58
N ASP A 28 -11.47 7.68 -9.02
CA ASP A 28 -12.53 6.80 -8.54
C ASP A 28 -12.03 5.41 -8.13
N HIS A 29 -10.71 5.27 -7.88
CA HIS A 29 -10.14 4.00 -7.45
C HIS A 29 -10.69 3.60 -6.08
N PRO A 30 -11.18 2.35 -5.89
CA PRO A 30 -11.78 1.94 -4.64
C PRO A 30 -10.79 1.99 -3.47
N VAL A 31 -11.30 2.32 -2.29
CA VAL A 31 -10.57 2.26 -1.01
C VAL A 31 -11.06 1.04 -0.24
N LYS A 32 -10.12 0.18 0.17
CA LYS A 32 -10.41 -0.97 1.03
C LYS A 32 -11.04 -0.49 2.33
N GLN A 33 -12.18 -1.07 2.70
CA GLN A 33 -12.90 -0.67 3.90
C GLN A 33 -12.38 -1.44 5.14
N PRO A 34 -12.57 -0.94 6.36
CA PRO A 34 -12.09 -1.61 7.57
C PRO A 34 -12.56 -3.06 7.72
N SER A 35 -13.77 -3.38 7.25
CA SER A 35 -14.32 -4.74 7.26
C SER A 35 -13.63 -5.72 6.30
N GLU A 36 -12.88 -5.19 5.35
CA GLU A 36 -12.16 -5.97 4.32
C GLU A 36 -10.70 -6.19 4.66
N LEU A 37 -10.22 -5.61 5.79
CA LEU A 37 -8.83 -5.77 6.22
C LEU A 37 -8.59 -7.19 6.72
N ALA A 38 -7.55 -7.82 6.17
CA ALA A 38 -7.10 -9.11 6.66
C ALA A 38 -6.43 -8.98 8.06
N PRO A 39 -6.30 -10.08 8.80
CA PRO A 39 -5.57 -10.08 10.06
C PRO A 39 -4.14 -9.53 9.87
N GLY A 40 -3.76 -8.58 10.72
CA GLY A 40 -2.44 -7.93 10.67
C GLY A 40 -2.30 -6.79 9.65
N GLU A 41 -3.28 -6.55 8.79
CA GLU A 41 -3.28 -5.39 7.90
C GLU A 41 -3.68 -4.11 8.63
N CYS A 42 -3.17 -2.98 8.15
CA CYS A 42 -3.66 -1.66 8.55
C CYS A 42 -3.88 -0.78 7.33
N LEU A 43 -4.91 0.06 7.39
CA LEU A 43 -5.19 1.07 6.40
C LEU A 43 -4.53 2.38 6.81
N ILE A 44 -3.79 2.98 5.88
CA ILE A 44 -3.02 4.19 6.12
C ILE A 44 -3.53 5.30 5.19
N LYS A 45 -3.90 6.43 5.78
CA LYS A 45 -4.14 7.66 5.03
C LYS A 45 -2.78 8.29 4.73
N LEU A 46 -2.35 8.28 3.47
CA LEU A 46 -1.10 8.90 3.05
C LEU A 46 -1.20 10.42 3.14
N GLU A 47 -0.15 11.03 3.69
CA GLU A 47 0.07 12.47 3.73
C GLU A 47 1.09 12.89 2.66
N TYR A 48 2.09 12.03 2.42
CA TYR A 48 3.17 12.24 1.45
C TYR A 48 3.55 10.92 0.80
N SER A 49 3.99 11.00 -0.44
CA SER A 49 4.57 9.88 -1.18
C SER A 49 5.77 10.35 -1.97
N GLY A 50 6.86 9.61 -1.91
CA GLY A 50 8.02 9.78 -2.77
C GLY A 50 7.89 8.99 -4.08
N VAL A 51 8.77 9.29 -5.01
CA VAL A 51 8.96 8.59 -6.27
C VAL A 51 10.44 8.33 -6.45
N CYS A 52 10.82 7.09 -6.75
CA CYS A 52 12.21 6.74 -6.99
C CYS A 52 12.40 5.98 -8.32
N HIS A 53 13.63 5.63 -8.64
CA HIS A 53 13.96 4.92 -9.88
C HIS A 53 13.33 3.52 -9.95
N SER A 54 13.04 2.90 -8.81
CA SER A 54 12.35 1.62 -8.76
C SER A 54 10.96 1.65 -9.40
N ASP A 55 10.26 2.78 -9.36
CA ASP A 55 8.96 2.95 -10.03
C ASP A 55 9.10 2.86 -11.55
N LEU A 56 10.23 3.36 -12.10
CA LEU A 56 10.56 3.20 -13.52
C LEU A 56 10.88 1.75 -13.87
N HIS A 57 11.64 1.05 -13.02
CA HIS A 57 11.92 -0.37 -13.22
C HIS A 57 10.64 -1.21 -13.22
N VAL A 58 9.71 -0.94 -12.31
CA VAL A 58 8.39 -1.58 -12.29
C VAL A 58 7.61 -1.29 -13.57
N ARG A 59 7.57 -0.02 -13.99
CA ARG A 59 6.90 0.40 -15.22
C ARG A 59 7.49 -0.31 -16.44
N ASN A 60 8.81 -0.34 -16.57
CA ASN A 60 9.54 -0.89 -17.72
C ASN A 60 9.63 -2.43 -17.69
N ALA A 61 9.23 -3.05 -16.58
CA ALA A 61 9.38 -4.50 -16.37
C ALA A 61 10.84 -4.99 -16.51
N ASP A 62 11.79 -4.20 -16.03
CA ASP A 62 13.24 -4.45 -16.17
C ASP A 62 13.73 -5.58 -15.23
N TRP A 63 12.96 -5.91 -14.19
CA TRP A 63 13.34 -6.97 -13.27
C TRP A 63 12.92 -8.35 -13.78
N ALA A 64 13.69 -9.38 -13.41
CA ALA A 64 13.42 -10.76 -13.76
C ALA A 64 11.99 -11.20 -13.34
N ARG A 65 11.50 -10.70 -12.20
CA ARG A 65 10.13 -10.90 -11.76
C ARG A 65 9.32 -9.63 -11.99
N LYS A 66 8.35 -9.73 -12.87
CA LYS A 66 7.43 -8.63 -13.19
C LYS A 66 6.36 -8.47 -12.10
N SER A 67 5.97 -7.24 -11.83
CA SER A 67 4.85 -6.94 -10.93
C SER A 67 3.51 -7.37 -11.54
N LYS A 68 2.56 -7.71 -10.68
CA LYS A 68 1.16 -7.91 -11.10
C LYS A 68 0.54 -6.56 -11.49
N LEU A 69 -0.35 -6.57 -12.45
CA LEU A 69 -1.06 -5.40 -12.95
C LEU A 69 -2.58 -5.63 -12.85
N PRO A 70 -3.40 -4.59 -12.70
CA PRO A 70 -3.01 -3.19 -12.51
C PRO A 70 -2.34 -2.95 -11.16
N LEU A 71 -1.45 -1.95 -11.06
CA LEU A 71 -0.68 -1.66 -9.87
C LEU A 71 -0.72 -0.17 -9.53
N ILE A 72 -1.00 0.15 -8.26
CA ILE A 72 -0.67 1.47 -7.72
C ILE A 72 0.80 1.42 -7.32
N GLY A 73 1.62 2.23 -7.99
CA GLY A 73 3.06 2.30 -7.72
C GLY A 73 3.40 3.04 -6.43
N GLY A 74 4.68 3.04 -6.10
CA GLY A 74 5.21 3.73 -4.93
C GLY A 74 5.46 2.81 -3.72
N HIS A 75 6.47 3.17 -2.94
CA HIS A 75 6.89 2.46 -1.72
C HIS A 75 7.54 3.41 -0.70
N GLU A 76 7.36 4.70 -0.88
CA GLU A 76 7.93 5.77 -0.05
C GLU A 76 6.81 6.63 0.55
N GLY A 77 5.80 5.97 1.12
CA GLY A 77 4.66 6.65 1.71
C GLY A 77 4.88 7.02 3.18
N ILE A 78 4.38 8.18 3.59
CA ILE A 78 4.22 8.56 4.99
C ILE A 78 2.77 8.93 5.21
N GLY A 79 2.17 8.44 6.28
CA GLY A 79 0.77 8.71 6.58
C GLY A 79 0.37 8.31 7.97
N ARG A 80 -0.95 8.34 8.23
CA ARG A 80 -1.54 7.97 9.51
C ARG A 80 -2.39 6.73 9.38
N VAL A 81 -2.29 5.86 10.38
CA VAL A 81 -3.14 4.69 10.50
C VAL A 81 -4.57 5.13 10.77
N VAL A 82 -5.53 4.69 9.95
CA VAL A 82 -6.94 5.02 10.05
C VAL A 82 -7.83 3.82 10.36
N ALA A 83 -7.36 2.61 10.08
CA ALA A 83 -8.00 1.37 10.51
C ALA A 83 -6.96 0.25 10.68
N ILE A 84 -7.29 -0.73 11.51
CA ILE A 84 -6.43 -1.89 11.80
C ILE A 84 -7.30 -3.14 11.71
N GLY A 85 -6.84 -4.14 10.96
CA GLY A 85 -7.48 -5.44 10.86
C GLY A 85 -7.40 -6.23 12.17
N ALA A 86 -8.25 -7.23 12.30
CA ALA A 86 -8.29 -8.09 13.47
C ALA A 86 -6.94 -8.82 13.70
N HIS A 87 -6.68 -9.20 14.95
CA HIS A 87 -5.49 -9.99 15.33
C HIS A 87 -4.14 -9.38 14.92
N SER A 88 -4.05 -8.06 14.84
CA SER A 88 -2.78 -7.37 14.68
C SER A 88 -1.97 -7.54 15.97
N GLY A 89 -0.88 -8.31 15.93
CA GLY A 89 0.11 -8.37 17.01
C GLY A 89 0.99 -7.11 17.10
N SER A 90 0.71 -6.10 16.31
CA SER A 90 1.43 -4.84 16.24
C SER A 90 1.06 -3.91 17.41
N THR A 91 2.04 -3.13 17.86
CA THR A 91 1.83 -2.04 18.84
C THR A 91 1.27 -0.78 18.22
N VAL A 92 1.08 -0.76 16.89
CA VAL A 92 0.56 0.38 16.12
C VAL A 92 -0.90 0.66 16.51
N LYS A 93 -1.24 1.93 16.64
CA LYS A 93 -2.57 2.42 17.01
C LYS A 93 -3.14 3.32 15.91
N ILE A 94 -4.48 3.42 15.88
CA ILE A 94 -5.16 4.40 15.02
C ILE A 94 -4.68 5.81 15.39
N GLY A 95 -4.30 6.60 14.37
CA GLY A 95 -3.72 7.93 14.51
C GLY A 95 -2.19 7.97 14.48
N ASP A 96 -1.51 6.85 14.67
CA ASP A 96 -0.05 6.79 14.62
C ASP A 96 0.44 7.18 13.22
N ARG A 97 1.55 7.92 13.20
CA ARG A 97 2.25 8.28 11.97
C ARG A 97 3.23 7.18 11.61
N VAL A 98 3.11 6.66 10.40
CA VAL A 98 3.89 5.50 9.95
C VAL A 98 4.48 5.73 8.57
N GLY A 99 5.63 5.09 8.31
CA GLY A 99 6.23 5.00 6.99
C GLY A 99 5.87 3.69 6.32
N VAL A 100 5.61 3.80 5.02
CA VAL A 100 5.33 2.65 4.16
C VAL A 100 6.62 2.24 3.47
N LYS A 101 6.94 0.96 3.51
CA LYS A 101 8.14 0.39 2.89
C LYS A 101 7.79 -0.55 1.75
N TRP A 102 8.81 -0.86 0.93
CA TRP A 102 8.74 -1.86 -0.13
C TRP A 102 8.29 -3.24 0.36
N ILE A 103 8.77 -3.67 1.52
CA ILE A 103 8.50 -4.98 2.08
C ILE A 103 7.21 -4.92 2.90
N GLY A 104 6.15 -5.54 2.38
CA GLY A 104 4.84 -5.56 3.03
C GLY A 104 4.71 -6.57 4.15
N ASN A 105 5.44 -7.70 4.10
CA ASN A 105 5.37 -8.73 5.12
C ASN A 105 6.70 -9.46 5.26
N VAL A 106 7.10 -9.80 6.49
CA VAL A 106 8.26 -10.63 6.81
C VAL A 106 7.86 -11.66 7.87
N CYS A 107 8.22 -12.92 7.66
CA CYS A 107 7.92 -13.98 8.63
C CYS A 107 8.75 -13.87 9.93
N GLY A 108 9.81 -13.05 9.93
CA GLY A 108 10.69 -12.86 11.09
C GLY A 108 11.60 -14.04 11.43
N GLN A 109 11.50 -15.16 10.74
CA GLN A 109 12.21 -16.41 11.08
C GLN A 109 13.38 -16.73 10.15
N TYR A 110 13.39 -16.23 8.91
CA TYR A 110 14.44 -16.54 7.94
C TYR A 110 14.90 -15.32 7.15
N VAL A 111 16.23 -15.20 6.99
CA VAL A 111 16.86 -14.12 6.21
C VAL A 111 16.73 -14.35 4.69
N MET A 112 16.44 -15.56 4.24
CA MET A 112 16.55 -15.98 2.83
C MET A 112 15.37 -16.79 2.27
N SER A 113 14.27 -16.97 2.96
CA SER A 113 13.14 -17.71 2.40
C SER A 113 12.06 -16.78 1.86
N TYR A 114 12.10 -16.54 0.55
CA TYR A 114 11.05 -15.84 -0.15
C TYR A 114 10.33 -16.75 -1.14
N PRO A 115 9.05 -17.01 -0.91
CA PRO A 115 8.11 -16.77 -1.97
C PRO A 115 7.56 -15.34 -1.78
N PHE A 116 7.97 -14.41 -2.64
CA PHE A 116 7.25 -13.14 -2.80
C PHE A 116 5.84 -13.45 -3.34
N ASN A 117 4.92 -13.75 -2.45
CA ASN A 117 3.52 -13.63 -2.79
C ASN A 117 3.18 -12.14 -2.68
N ASN A 118 3.02 -11.49 -3.85
CA ASN A 118 2.57 -10.10 -3.95
C ASN A 118 1.15 -9.88 -3.37
N ASP A 119 0.54 -10.90 -2.77
CA ASP A 119 -0.82 -10.86 -2.27
C ASP A 119 -0.90 -10.20 -0.88
N ASN A 120 0.25 -9.94 -0.24
CA ASN A 120 0.35 -9.30 1.08
C ASN A 120 1.16 -7.99 1.04
N LEU A 121 1.06 -7.22 -0.03
CA LEU A 121 1.43 -5.82 0.06
C LEU A 121 0.49 -5.14 1.05
N PHE A 122 1.06 -4.30 1.94
CA PHE A 122 0.26 -3.46 2.80
C PHE A 122 -0.91 -2.89 2.00
N SER A 123 -2.13 -3.09 2.50
CA SER A 123 -3.28 -2.38 1.98
C SER A 123 -3.12 -0.92 2.33
N ILE A 124 -2.24 -0.29 1.57
CA ILE A 124 -2.02 1.12 1.67
C ILE A 124 -2.98 1.74 0.72
N LEU A 125 -3.66 2.70 1.17
CA LEU A 125 -3.87 3.86 0.36
C LEU A 125 -5.17 4.53 0.55
N PHE A 126 -4.93 5.65 1.05
CA PHE A 126 -5.91 6.65 0.96
C PHE A 126 -5.19 7.99 0.81
N GLN A 127 -5.15 8.52 -0.39
CA GLN A 127 -4.79 9.90 -0.66
C GLN A 127 -6.07 10.72 -0.83
N MET A 128 -6.17 11.85 -0.14
CA MET A 128 -7.14 12.89 -0.47
C MET A 128 -6.53 13.92 -1.38
#